data_ef7dc12d5895a17677ae30d5921465e6
#
_entry.id   ef7dc12d5895a17677ae30d5921465e6
#
_cell.length_a   1.000
_cell.length_b   1.000
_cell.length_c   1.000
_cell.angle_alpha   90.00
_cell.angle_beta   90.00
_cell.angle_gamma   90.00
#
_symmetry.space_group_name_H-M   'P 1'
#
loop_
_entity.id
_entity.type
_entity.pdbx_description
1 polymer ?
#
loop_
_entity_poly.entity_id
_entity_poly.type
_entity_poly.pdbx_seq_one_letter_code
_entity_poly.pdbx_strand_id
1 'polypeptide(L)'
;MDKNINVTLKVWRQKGPKEKGRFETYQLNNIFQGASFLEMLDILNEQLIKEGKDPVVFDHDCREGICGMCSLYINGHPHGAATGATTCQLYMRRFNDGDTITIEPWRSAGFPIIRDLMVDRSAYDKIIQAGGFVSVNTGGVPDANAIAIPKEDADLAMDAAACIGW
;
A
#
# COMPACT_ATOMS: atom_id res chain seq x y z
N MET A 1 6.68 -17.58 21.47
CA MET A 1 7.73 -17.89 20.48
C MET A 1 7.17 -17.55 19.13
N ASP A 2 7.77 -16.62 18.45
CA ASP A 2 7.37 -16.24 17.12
C ASP A 2 7.62 -17.43 16.19
N LYS A 3 6.58 -17.83 15.47
CA LYS A 3 6.61 -18.97 14.56
C LYS A 3 6.77 -18.47 13.14
N ASN A 4 7.38 -19.27 12.31
CA ASN A 4 7.35 -19.08 10.87
C ASN A 4 6.17 -19.85 10.30
N ILE A 5 5.58 -19.33 9.24
CA ILE A 5 4.44 -19.91 8.54
C ILE A 5 4.75 -20.07 7.05
N ASN A 6 4.06 -21.00 6.43
CA ASN A 6 4.05 -21.21 4.99
C ASN A 6 2.72 -20.69 4.45
N VAL A 7 2.74 -19.94 3.37
CA VAL A 7 1.53 -19.37 2.80
C VAL A 7 1.51 -19.52 1.27
N THR A 8 0.31 -19.64 0.74
CA THR A 8 0.05 -19.60 -0.69
C THR A 8 -0.51 -18.24 -1.06
N LEU A 9 0.14 -17.52 -1.96
CA LEU A 9 -0.32 -16.22 -2.42
C LEU A 9 -0.98 -16.34 -3.78
N LYS A 10 -2.20 -15.84 -3.93
CA LYS A 10 -2.87 -15.61 -5.22
C LYS A 10 -2.82 -14.13 -5.50
N VAL A 11 -1.88 -13.70 -6.33
CA VAL A 11 -1.60 -12.30 -6.60
C VAL A 11 -2.14 -11.91 -7.96
N TRP A 12 -2.87 -10.79 -8.04
CA TRP A 12 -3.28 -10.22 -9.30
C TRP A 12 -2.06 -9.70 -10.06
N ARG A 13 -1.93 -10.15 -11.32
CA ARG A 13 -0.86 -9.72 -12.23
C ARG A 13 -1.46 -9.12 -13.47
N GLN A 14 -1.01 -7.91 -13.83
CA GLN A 14 -1.46 -7.19 -15.01
C GLN A 14 -0.34 -6.29 -15.52
N LYS A 15 0.07 -6.49 -16.78
CA LYS A 15 1.23 -5.77 -17.34
C LYS A 15 0.99 -4.29 -17.61
N GLY A 16 -0.26 -3.88 -17.75
CA GLY A 16 -0.62 -2.50 -18.04
C GLY A 16 -2.13 -2.27 -18.04
N PRO A 17 -2.59 -1.01 -18.13
CA PRO A 17 -4.00 -0.65 -17.99
C PRO A 17 -4.92 -1.25 -19.07
N LYS A 18 -4.36 -1.56 -20.25
CA LYS A 18 -5.11 -2.14 -21.38
C LYS A 18 -4.97 -3.66 -21.47
N GLU A 19 -4.15 -4.26 -20.63
CA GLU A 19 -3.91 -5.70 -20.63
C GLU A 19 -4.92 -6.41 -19.74
N LYS A 20 -5.26 -7.65 -20.12
CA LYS A 20 -6.10 -8.49 -19.28
C LYS A 20 -5.29 -9.02 -18.10
N GLY A 21 -5.73 -8.72 -16.89
CA GLY A 21 -5.11 -9.26 -15.68
C GLY A 21 -5.54 -10.71 -15.39
N ARG A 22 -4.76 -11.39 -14.56
CA ARG A 22 -5.03 -12.74 -14.06
C ARG A 22 -4.42 -12.93 -12.67
N PHE A 23 -4.91 -13.92 -11.95
CA PHE A 23 -4.23 -14.37 -10.73
C PHE A 23 -3.08 -15.31 -11.08
N GLU A 24 -1.95 -15.09 -10.41
CA GLU A 24 -0.83 -16.01 -10.38
C GLU A 24 -0.62 -16.52 -8.96
N THR A 25 -0.23 -17.79 -8.84
CA THR A 25 -0.08 -18.44 -7.54
C THR A 25 1.39 -18.62 -7.19
N TYR A 26 1.77 -18.25 -5.98
CA TYR A 26 3.13 -18.35 -5.45
C TYR A 26 3.12 -19.05 -4.10
N GLN A 27 4.17 -19.81 -3.82
CA GLN A 27 4.39 -20.46 -2.53
C GLN A 27 5.51 -19.75 -1.80
N LEU A 28 5.26 -19.32 -0.59
CA LEU A 28 6.27 -18.79 0.31
C LEU A 28 6.37 -19.67 1.55
N ASN A 29 7.59 -20.07 1.87
CA ASN A 29 7.87 -20.91 3.01
C ASN A 29 8.66 -20.13 4.06
N ASN A 30 8.45 -20.49 5.32
CA ASN A 30 9.25 -19.99 6.43
C ASN A 30 9.15 -18.47 6.65
N ILE A 31 7.96 -17.90 6.41
CA ILE A 31 7.70 -16.47 6.64
C ILE A 31 7.55 -16.19 8.13
N PHE A 32 8.35 -15.26 8.63
CA PHE A 32 8.31 -14.83 10.03
C PHE A 32 6.98 -14.15 10.37
N GLN A 33 6.29 -14.61 11.40
CA GLN A 33 4.99 -14.05 11.81
C GLN A 33 5.07 -12.59 12.29
N GLY A 34 6.23 -12.14 12.73
CA GLY A 34 6.46 -10.73 13.09
C GLY A 34 6.70 -9.80 11.89
N ALA A 35 6.90 -10.34 10.69
CA ALA A 35 7.04 -9.54 9.49
C ALA A 35 5.75 -8.83 9.13
N SER A 36 5.85 -7.64 8.53
CA SER A 36 4.72 -6.96 7.91
C SER A 36 4.31 -7.64 6.60
N PHE A 37 3.09 -7.36 6.15
CA PHE A 37 2.59 -7.88 4.87
C PHE A 37 3.44 -7.39 3.69
N LEU A 38 3.96 -6.16 3.76
CA LEU A 38 4.85 -5.62 2.72
C LEU A 38 6.21 -6.31 2.71
N GLU A 39 6.78 -6.64 3.88
CA GLU A 39 8.01 -7.45 3.95
C GLU A 39 7.82 -8.84 3.35
N MET A 40 6.66 -9.45 3.55
CA MET A 40 6.33 -10.72 2.89
C MET A 40 6.28 -10.56 1.36
N LEU A 41 5.74 -9.45 0.83
CA LEU A 41 5.77 -9.16 -0.61
C LEU A 41 7.19 -8.86 -1.11
N ASP A 42 8.05 -8.22 -0.31
CA ASP A 42 9.47 -8.05 -0.63
C ASP A 42 10.18 -9.40 -0.77
N ILE A 43 9.91 -10.34 0.16
CA ILE A 43 10.46 -11.72 0.10
C ILE A 43 10.00 -12.44 -1.18
N LEU A 44 8.71 -12.31 -1.55
CA LEU A 44 8.21 -12.83 -2.82
C LEU A 44 8.98 -12.24 -4.00
N ASN A 45 9.18 -10.92 -4.02
CA ASN A 45 9.88 -10.24 -5.10
C ASN A 45 11.35 -10.66 -5.18
N GLU A 46 12.02 -10.84 -4.06
CA GLU A 46 13.38 -11.40 -4.05
C GLU A 46 13.43 -12.82 -4.64
N GLN A 47 12.45 -13.66 -4.31
CA GLN A 47 12.35 -15.00 -4.89
C GLN A 47 12.16 -14.93 -6.40
N LEU A 48 11.21 -14.10 -6.87
CA LEU A 48 10.94 -13.93 -8.31
C LEU A 48 12.17 -13.43 -9.07
N ILE A 49 12.90 -12.45 -8.53
CA ILE A 49 14.11 -11.91 -9.14
C ILE A 49 15.20 -12.99 -9.23
N LYS A 50 15.40 -13.79 -8.18
CA LYS A 50 16.36 -14.91 -8.19
C LYS A 50 16.00 -15.99 -9.25
N GLU A 51 14.68 -16.15 -9.51
CA GLU A 51 14.18 -17.06 -10.54
C GLU A 51 14.17 -16.44 -11.96
N GLY A 52 14.62 -15.19 -12.13
CA GLY A 52 14.60 -14.48 -13.40
C GLY A 52 13.20 -14.10 -13.87
N LYS A 53 12.24 -14.00 -12.96
CA LYS A 53 10.86 -13.61 -13.22
C LYS A 53 10.61 -12.14 -12.86
N ASP A 54 9.62 -11.53 -13.52
CA ASP A 54 9.18 -10.17 -13.20
C ASP A 54 8.66 -10.07 -11.76
N PRO A 55 9.17 -9.16 -10.93
CA PRO A 55 8.65 -8.92 -9.60
C PRO A 55 7.20 -8.39 -9.67
N VAL A 56 6.46 -8.54 -8.57
CA VAL A 56 5.15 -7.94 -8.38
C VAL A 56 5.32 -6.45 -8.14
N VAL A 57 4.61 -5.63 -8.91
CA VAL A 57 4.61 -4.16 -8.72
C VAL A 57 3.51 -3.80 -7.72
N PHE A 58 3.90 -3.12 -6.66
CA PHE A 58 2.99 -2.59 -5.65
C PHE A 58 3.52 -1.29 -5.07
N ASP A 59 2.62 -0.43 -4.58
CA ASP A 59 2.99 0.84 -3.97
C ASP A 59 3.27 0.69 -2.48
N HIS A 60 4.28 1.39 -2.03
CA HIS A 60 4.58 1.62 -0.63
C HIS A 60 5.45 2.86 -0.50
N ASP A 61 5.38 3.52 0.63
CA ASP A 61 6.17 4.71 0.87
C ASP A 61 6.67 4.76 2.31
N CYS A 62 5.88 5.28 3.25
CA CYS A 62 6.30 5.46 4.64
C CYS A 62 6.55 4.14 5.39
N ARG A 63 5.82 3.08 5.10
CA ARG A 63 5.79 1.79 5.83
C ARG A 63 5.45 1.93 7.33
N GLU A 64 4.86 3.06 7.72
CA GLU A 64 4.55 3.43 9.12
C GLU A 64 3.05 3.73 9.35
N GLY A 65 2.21 3.42 8.38
CA GLY A 65 0.76 3.60 8.49
C GLY A 65 0.29 5.05 8.35
N ILE A 66 1.06 5.93 7.71
CA ILE A 66 0.79 7.38 7.64
C ILE A 66 0.31 7.79 6.25
N CYS A 67 0.98 7.36 5.17
CA CYS A 67 0.78 7.93 3.83
C CYS A 67 -0.40 7.32 3.05
N GLY A 68 -0.89 6.13 3.41
CA GLY A 68 -1.96 5.44 2.70
C GLY A 68 -1.61 4.92 1.30
N MET A 69 -0.32 4.91 0.89
CA MET A 69 0.10 4.46 -0.44
C MET A 69 0.02 2.96 -0.64
N CYS A 70 0.15 2.16 0.41
CA CYS A 70 0.17 0.70 0.36
C CYS A 70 -1.22 0.04 0.32
N SER A 71 -2.21 0.71 -0.24
CA SER A 71 -3.59 0.23 -0.28
C SER A 71 -3.75 -0.99 -1.17
N LEU A 72 -4.18 -2.11 -0.58
CA LEU A 72 -4.41 -3.40 -1.25
C LEU A 72 -5.74 -4.01 -0.81
N TYR A 73 -6.32 -4.84 -1.67
CA TYR A 73 -7.46 -5.68 -1.36
C TYR A 73 -6.96 -7.09 -1.01
N ILE A 74 -7.12 -7.49 0.23
CA ILE A 74 -6.57 -8.75 0.75
C ILE A 74 -7.72 -9.62 1.26
N ASN A 75 -7.86 -10.81 0.67
CA ASN A 75 -8.96 -11.75 0.96
C ASN A 75 -10.35 -11.11 0.88
N GLY A 76 -10.55 -10.18 -0.06
CA GLY A 76 -11.83 -9.50 -0.26
C GLY A 76 -12.12 -8.36 0.73
N HIS A 77 -11.12 -7.96 1.51
CA HIS A 77 -11.25 -6.84 2.46
C HIS A 77 -10.17 -5.77 2.22
N PRO A 78 -10.51 -4.49 2.37
CA PRO A 78 -9.54 -3.41 2.34
C PRO A 78 -8.45 -3.65 3.39
N HIS A 79 -7.19 -3.69 2.97
CA HIS A 79 -6.02 -3.92 3.83
C HIS A 79 -6.06 -5.21 4.67
N GLY A 80 -6.95 -6.17 4.33
CA GLY A 80 -7.09 -7.42 5.04
C GLY A 80 -7.93 -7.35 6.31
N ALA A 81 -7.71 -8.29 7.23
CA ALA A 81 -8.55 -8.48 8.41
C ALA A 81 -8.29 -7.47 9.56
N ALA A 82 -7.29 -6.61 9.46
CA ALA A 82 -6.98 -5.60 10.47
C ALA A 82 -7.77 -4.31 10.20
N THR A 83 -8.97 -4.20 10.77
CA THR A 83 -9.84 -3.03 10.61
C THR A 83 -9.13 -1.75 11.08
N GLY A 84 -9.19 -0.69 10.25
CA GLY A 84 -8.60 0.62 10.56
C GLY A 84 -7.07 0.66 10.46
N ALA A 85 -6.45 -0.37 9.86
CA ALA A 85 -5.01 -0.40 9.60
C ALA A 85 -4.71 -0.32 8.10
N THR A 86 -3.54 0.18 7.76
CA THR A 86 -2.99 0.13 6.39
C THR A 86 -2.30 -1.21 6.14
N THR A 87 -2.03 -1.56 4.88
CA THR A 87 -1.37 -2.83 4.55
C THR A 87 0.02 -2.96 5.17
N CYS A 88 0.77 -1.87 5.30
CA CYS A 88 2.09 -1.88 5.96
C CYS A 88 2.02 -2.16 7.47
N GLN A 89 0.85 -2.02 8.09
CA GLN A 89 0.60 -2.33 9.49
C GLN A 89 -0.17 -3.66 9.68
N LEU A 90 -0.43 -4.36 8.59
CA LEU A 90 -0.90 -5.75 8.63
C LEU A 90 0.30 -6.67 8.81
N TYR A 91 0.29 -7.49 9.85
CA TYR A 91 1.40 -8.40 10.17
C TYR A 91 1.05 -9.85 9.86
N MET A 92 2.05 -10.65 9.50
CA MET A 92 1.87 -12.06 9.13
C MET A 92 1.34 -12.94 10.27
N ARG A 93 1.41 -12.49 11.52
CA ARG A 93 0.76 -13.15 12.67
C ARG A 93 -0.78 -13.18 12.62
N ARG A 94 -1.39 -12.44 11.67
CA ARG A 94 -2.82 -12.47 11.40
C ARG A 94 -3.25 -13.63 10.50
N PHE A 95 -2.27 -14.37 9.97
CA PHE A 95 -2.48 -15.51 9.08
C PHE A 95 -1.96 -16.79 9.75
N ASN A 96 -2.52 -17.93 9.32
CA ASN A 96 -2.14 -19.23 9.82
C ASN A 96 -1.21 -19.96 8.84
N ASP A 97 -0.48 -20.93 9.34
CA ASP A 97 0.31 -21.83 8.50
C ASP A 97 -0.60 -22.58 7.51
N GLY A 98 -0.23 -22.56 6.24
CA GLY A 98 -0.99 -23.14 5.14
C GLY A 98 -2.09 -22.26 4.55
N ASP A 99 -2.30 -21.03 5.04
CA ASP A 99 -3.32 -20.13 4.49
C ASP A 99 -3.07 -19.78 3.02
N THR A 100 -4.17 -19.64 2.29
CA THR A 100 -4.16 -19.06 0.95
C THR A 100 -4.64 -17.61 1.01
N ILE A 101 -3.79 -16.68 0.58
CA ILE A 101 -4.04 -15.24 0.65
C ILE A 101 -4.23 -14.69 -0.77
N THR A 102 -5.40 -14.11 -1.02
CA THR A 102 -5.70 -13.43 -2.30
C THR A 102 -5.34 -11.96 -2.18
N ILE A 103 -4.57 -11.45 -3.14
CA ILE A 103 -4.06 -10.07 -3.15
C ILE A 103 -4.42 -9.42 -4.48
N GLU A 104 -5.12 -8.31 -4.40
CA GLU A 104 -5.66 -7.58 -5.55
C GLU A 104 -5.38 -6.08 -5.42
N PRO A 105 -5.30 -5.37 -6.56
CA PRO A 105 -5.24 -3.91 -6.53
C PRO A 105 -6.57 -3.34 -6.02
N TRP A 106 -6.58 -2.07 -5.73
CA TRP A 106 -7.79 -1.35 -5.37
C TRP A 106 -8.85 -1.47 -6.49
N ARG A 107 -10.00 -2.06 -6.21
CA ARG A 107 -11.06 -2.32 -7.19
C ARG A 107 -11.99 -1.12 -7.33
N SER A 108 -11.51 -0.02 -7.86
CA SER A 108 -12.34 1.15 -8.13
C SER A 108 -12.10 1.71 -9.52
N ALA A 109 -13.15 2.15 -10.19
CA ALA A 109 -13.03 2.88 -11.45
C ALA A 109 -12.26 4.19 -11.30
N GLY A 110 -12.25 4.78 -10.11
CA GLY A 110 -11.48 5.97 -9.78
C GLY A 110 -9.97 5.73 -9.60
N PHE A 111 -9.54 4.46 -9.54
CA PHE A 111 -8.14 4.05 -9.36
C PHE A 111 -7.76 3.03 -10.45
N PRO A 112 -7.59 3.46 -11.70
CA PRO A 112 -7.22 2.55 -12.77
C PRO A 112 -5.86 1.90 -12.50
N ILE A 113 -5.72 0.62 -12.89
CA ILE A 113 -4.50 -0.15 -12.67
C ILE A 113 -3.40 0.36 -13.60
N ILE A 114 -2.25 0.70 -13.03
CA ILE A 114 -1.02 0.99 -13.78
C ILE A 114 -0.33 -0.32 -14.14
N ARG A 115 -0.01 -1.12 -13.13
CA ARG A 115 0.59 -2.45 -13.29
C ARG A 115 0.40 -3.28 -12.03
N ASP A 116 0.05 -4.53 -12.15
CA ASP A 116 -0.15 -5.50 -11.07
C ASP A 116 -1.05 -4.95 -9.95
N LEU A 117 -0.48 -4.60 -8.81
CA LEU A 117 -1.20 -4.07 -7.64
C LEU A 117 -1.13 -2.53 -7.54
N MET A 118 -0.34 -1.88 -8.40
CA MET A 118 -0.20 -0.43 -8.43
C MET A 118 -1.34 0.22 -9.22
N VAL A 119 -1.93 1.27 -8.65
CA VAL A 119 -3.04 2.02 -9.24
C VAL A 119 -2.72 3.50 -9.42
N ASP A 120 -3.37 4.15 -10.38
CA ASP A 120 -3.28 5.60 -10.57
C ASP A 120 -4.18 6.32 -9.55
N ARG A 121 -3.57 7.06 -8.64
CA ARG A 121 -4.22 7.85 -7.59
C ARG A 121 -4.42 9.31 -7.96
N SER A 122 -4.05 9.73 -9.17
CA SER A 122 -4.03 11.15 -9.57
C SER A 122 -5.36 11.87 -9.35
N ALA A 123 -6.48 11.19 -9.57
CA ALA A 123 -7.82 11.76 -9.35
C ALA A 123 -8.07 12.04 -7.86
N TYR A 124 -7.69 11.11 -7.00
CA TYR A 124 -7.80 11.25 -5.55
C TYR A 124 -6.86 12.34 -5.02
N ASP A 125 -5.61 12.36 -5.48
CA ASP A 125 -4.63 13.37 -5.07
C ASP A 125 -5.08 14.79 -5.41
N LYS A 126 -5.75 14.99 -6.56
CA LYS A 126 -6.36 16.28 -6.92
C LYS A 126 -7.48 16.70 -5.96
N ILE A 127 -8.27 15.75 -5.47
CA ILE A 127 -9.32 16.03 -4.48
C ILE A 127 -8.67 16.44 -3.15
N ILE A 128 -7.65 15.73 -2.71
CA ILE A 128 -6.89 16.09 -1.50
C ILE A 128 -6.26 17.47 -1.63
N GLN A 129 -5.64 17.79 -2.75
CA GLN A 129 -5.05 19.11 -3.00
C GLN A 129 -6.09 20.22 -2.95
N ALA A 130 -7.32 19.98 -3.42
CA ALA A 130 -8.38 20.99 -3.43
C ALA A 130 -8.91 21.35 -2.05
N GLY A 131 -8.81 20.46 -1.06
CA GLY A 131 -9.41 20.67 0.26
C GLY A 131 -8.49 20.41 1.46
N GLY A 132 -7.36 19.74 1.28
CA GLY A 132 -6.51 19.30 2.37
C GLY A 132 -5.02 19.51 2.16
N PHE A 133 -4.64 20.24 1.12
CA PHE A 133 -3.22 20.49 0.84
C PHE A 133 -2.71 21.71 1.58
N VAL A 134 -1.65 21.52 2.35
CA VAL A 134 -0.87 22.59 2.98
C VAL A 134 0.60 22.40 2.60
N SER A 135 1.27 23.48 2.23
CA SER A 135 2.69 23.50 1.89
C SER A 135 3.43 24.54 2.68
N VAL A 136 4.71 24.31 2.93
CA VAL A 136 5.59 25.33 3.55
C VAL A 136 5.75 26.50 2.59
N ASN A 137 5.73 27.73 3.13
CA ASN A 137 6.00 28.93 2.38
C ASN A 137 7.50 28.99 2.03
N THR A 138 7.85 28.74 0.76
CA THR A 138 9.23 28.64 0.31
C THR A 138 9.66 29.78 -0.63
N GLY A 139 8.97 30.93 -0.59
CA GLY A 139 9.21 32.08 -1.48
C GLY A 139 10.56 32.81 -1.33
N GLY A 140 11.44 32.33 -0.47
CA GLY A 140 12.79 32.81 -0.22
C GLY A 140 13.63 31.70 0.40
N VAL A 141 14.68 32.03 1.09
CA VAL A 141 15.44 31.09 1.94
C VAL A 141 15.31 31.54 3.41
N PRO A 142 14.09 31.55 3.98
CA PRO A 142 13.92 31.93 5.38
C PRO A 142 14.47 30.83 6.29
N ASP A 143 14.86 31.23 7.49
CA ASP A 143 15.16 30.26 8.54
C ASP A 143 13.96 29.38 8.81
N ALA A 144 14.19 28.12 9.24
CA ALA A 144 13.12 27.18 9.59
C ALA A 144 12.14 27.84 10.58
N ASN A 145 10.85 27.69 10.30
CA ASN A 145 9.74 28.31 11.08
C ASN A 145 9.66 29.85 11.04
N ALA A 146 10.42 30.55 10.21
CA ALA A 146 10.34 32.01 10.07
C ALA A 146 9.00 32.49 9.50
N ILE A 147 8.34 31.65 8.66
CA ILE A 147 7.02 31.92 8.11
C ILE A 147 6.10 30.78 8.53
N ALA A 148 5.29 31.01 9.54
CA ALA A 148 4.34 30.01 10.05
C ALA A 148 3.15 29.84 9.09
N ILE A 149 2.67 28.61 8.97
CA ILE A 149 1.39 28.29 8.33
C ILE A 149 0.27 28.65 9.32
N PRO A 150 -0.83 29.32 8.88
CA PRO A 150 -1.97 29.57 9.75
C PRO A 150 -2.50 28.26 10.36
N LYS A 151 -2.82 28.30 11.64
CA LYS A 151 -3.30 27.11 12.35
C LYS A 151 -4.56 26.52 11.70
N GLU A 152 -5.47 27.36 11.26
CA GLU A 152 -6.72 26.95 10.60
C GLU A 152 -6.46 26.14 9.33
N ASP A 153 -5.53 26.59 8.48
CA ASP A 153 -5.15 25.87 7.27
C ASP A 153 -4.49 24.52 7.60
N ALA A 154 -3.65 24.49 8.63
CA ALA A 154 -3.00 23.26 9.06
C ALA A 154 -4.02 22.25 9.63
N ASP A 155 -4.97 22.71 10.45
CA ASP A 155 -6.01 21.86 11.02
C ASP A 155 -6.91 21.27 9.92
N LEU A 156 -7.37 22.10 8.97
CA LEU A 156 -8.18 21.63 7.83
C LEU A 156 -7.43 20.60 6.96
N ALA A 157 -6.14 20.82 6.72
CA ALA A 157 -5.31 19.88 5.97
C ALA A 157 -5.13 18.55 6.71
N MET A 158 -4.95 18.58 8.03
CA MET A 158 -4.83 17.38 8.85
C MET A 158 -6.14 16.58 8.91
N ASP A 159 -7.28 17.27 9.01
CA ASP A 159 -8.61 16.63 8.98
C ASP A 159 -8.87 15.96 7.62
N ALA A 160 -8.51 16.61 6.53
CA ALA A 160 -8.63 16.03 5.19
C ALA A 160 -7.67 14.84 4.97
N ALA A 161 -6.47 14.88 5.56
CA ALA A 161 -5.49 13.80 5.48
C ALA A 161 -5.91 12.51 6.23
N ALA A 162 -6.96 12.55 7.05
CA ALA A 162 -7.53 11.36 7.67
C ALA A 162 -8.16 10.40 6.63
N CYS A 163 -8.55 10.89 5.46
CA CYS A 163 -9.08 10.09 4.38
C CYS A 163 -7.92 9.47 3.56
N ILE A 164 -7.95 8.16 3.39
CA ILE A 164 -6.99 7.41 2.55
C ILE A 164 -7.62 6.90 1.25
N GLY A 165 -8.83 7.36 0.92
CA GLY A 165 -9.53 7.05 -0.32
C GLY A 165 -10.47 5.84 -0.26
N TRP A 166 -10.80 5.34 0.90
CA TRP A 166 -11.75 4.24 1.14
C TRP A 166 -13.09 4.73 1.65
#